data_25e8843a8372dde2f60b9a7a65a259ec
#
_entry.id   25e8843a8372dde2f60b9a7a65a259ec
#
_cell.length_a   1.000
_cell.length_b   1.000
_cell.length_c   1.000
_cell.angle_alpha   90.00
_cell.angle_beta   90.00
_cell.angle_gamma   90.00
#
_symmetry.space_group_name_H-M   'P 1'
#
loop_
_entity.id
_entity.type
_entity.pdbx_description
1 polymer ?
#
loop_
_entity_poly.entity_id
_entity_poly.type
_entity_poly.pdbx_seq_one_letter_code
_entity_poly.pdbx_strand_id
1 'polypeptide(L)'
;NVLEGEREEWRRILHDGIPHWVEPDGDELVLGDGRRVAESEATYLPPCDPTKILCVHLNYPSRAIEFGVAMGATPTYFQKPTTAMNSHRGMLLRPADCQYLNYEGEIAAIIGKPMRNIAPEDTWSYLAGFAPANDVGCHDYRDTDAGGMLRVKGMDGFCPVGPGVVRGVDIRQSTVRTYLN
;
A
#
# COMPACT_ATOMS: atom_id res chain seq x y z
N ASN A 1 5.97 1.06 20.36
CA ASN A 1 5.05 1.49 19.32
C ASN A 1 5.66 1.19 17.94
N VAL A 2 4.92 1.36 16.85
CA VAL A 2 5.36 1.01 15.48
C VAL A 2 6.55 1.85 14.97
N LEU A 3 6.81 2.99 15.57
CA LEU A 3 7.88 3.93 15.20
C LEU A 3 9.21 3.66 15.91
N GLU A 4 9.23 2.79 16.92
CA GLU A 4 10.33 2.60 17.84
C GLU A 4 10.68 1.12 17.98
N GLY A 5 11.91 0.83 18.38
CA GLY A 5 12.42 -0.52 18.58
C GLY A 5 13.33 -0.97 17.46
N GLU A 6 13.68 -2.23 17.45
CA GLU A 6 14.40 -2.86 16.36
C GLU A 6 13.56 -2.87 15.09
N ARG A 7 14.21 -2.66 13.93
CA ARG A 7 13.53 -2.80 12.66
C ARG A 7 13.20 -4.26 12.42
N GLU A 8 11.93 -4.51 12.20
CA GLU A 8 11.41 -5.82 11.84
C GLU A 8 10.68 -5.70 10.50
N GLU A 9 10.83 -6.71 9.65
CA GLU A 9 10.17 -6.79 8.36
C GLU A 9 9.60 -8.18 8.14
N TRP A 10 8.33 -8.25 7.76
CA TRP A 10 7.66 -9.50 7.38
C TRP A 10 7.10 -9.36 5.98
N ARG A 11 7.27 -10.42 5.19
CA ARG A 11 6.68 -10.54 3.86
C ARG A 11 5.72 -11.71 3.84
N ARG A 12 4.78 -11.69 2.93
CA ARG A 12 3.81 -12.77 2.78
C ARG A 12 3.95 -13.38 1.39
N ILE A 13 4.15 -14.69 1.33
CA ILE A 13 4.34 -15.43 0.08
C ILE A 13 3.41 -16.64 0.03
N LEU A 14 3.14 -17.10 -1.19
CA LEU A 14 2.54 -18.40 -1.45
C LEU A 14 3.69 -19.41 -1.69
N HIS A 15 3.78 -20.44 -0.86
CA HIS A 15 4.77 -21.51 -1.00
C HIS A 15 4.08 -22.85 -0.78
N ASP A 16 4.28 -23.80 -1.70
CA ASP A 16 3.59 -25.10 -1.71
C ASP A 16 2.04 -24.99 -1.64
N GLY A 17 1.48 -23.95 -2.26
CA GLY A 17 0.04 -23.68 -2.25
C GLY A 17 -0.51 -23.13 -0.94
N ILE A 18 0.35 -22.82 0.03
CA ILE A 18 -0.03 -22.31 1.36
C ILE A 18 0.56 -20.91 1.56
N PRO A 19 -0.23 -19.94 2.10
CA PRO A 19 0.30 -18.64 2.51
C PRO A 19 1.23 -18.77 3.71
N HIS A 20 2.41 -18.16 3.62
CA HIS A 20 3.38 -18.08 4.70
C HIS A 20 3.79 -16.64 4.97
N TRP A 21 3.97 -16.31 6.25
CA TRP A 21 4.75 -15.17 6.66
C TRP A 21 6.21 -15.56 6.73
N VAL A 22 7.08 -14.70 6.18
CA VAL A 22 8.51 -14.95 6.05
C VAL A 22 9.30 -13.70 6.42
N GLU A 23 10.53 -13.90 6.85
CA GLU A 23 11.48 -12.84 7.13
C GLU A 23 12.52 -12.77 5.99
N PRO A 24 12.85 -11.56 5.48
CA PRO A 24 13.91 -11.43 4.48
C PRO A 24 15.29 -11.61 5.12
N ASP A 25 16.16 -12.37 4.45
CA ASP A 25 17.56 -12.57 4.81
C ASP A 25 18.44 -12.58 3.54
N GLY A 26 18.99 -11.42 3.20
CA GLY A 26 19.68 -11.22 1.92
C GLY A 26 18.75 -11.45 0.74
N ASP A 27 19.12 -12.36 -0.16
CA ASP A 27 18.37 -12.73 -1.35
C ASP A 27 17.40 -13.91 -1.09
N GLU A 28 17.19 -14.27 0.16
CA GLU A 28 16.32 -15.36 0.57
C GLU A 28 15.20 -14.90 1.52
N LEU A 29 14.16 -15.69 1.60
CA LEU A 29 13.03 -15.54 2.48
C LEU A 29 12.97 -16.76 3.41
N VAL A 30 12.95 -16.51 4.72
CA VAL A 30 13.00 -17.55 5.75
C VAL A 30 11.59 -17.80 6.28
N LEU A 31 11.11 -19.04 6.16
CA LEU A 31 9.85 -19.49 6.73
C LEU A 31 9.98 -19.75 8.24
N GLY A 32 8.86 -19.74 8.95
CA GLY A 32 8.84 -19.97 10.38
C GLY A 32 9.35 -21.36 10.85
N ASP A 33 9.47 -22.33 9.94
CA ASP A 33 10.07 -23.64 10.19
C ASP A 33 11.56 -23.73 9.81
N GLY A 34 12.14 -22.60 9.38
CA GLY A 34 13.54 -22.48 9.00
C GLY A 34 13.84 -22.81 7.52
N ARG A 35 12.85 -23.26 6.72
CA ARG A 35 13.04 -23.40 5.30
C ARG A 35 13.32 -22.06 4.63
N ARG A 36 14.05 -22.08 3.54
CA ARG A 36 14.47 -20.89 2.80
C ARG A 36 13.99 -20.96 1.35
N VAL A 37 13.54 -19.84 0.82
CA VAL A 37 13.07 -19.67 -0.56
C VAL A 37 13.82 -18.52 -1.17
N ALA A 38 14.38 -18.70 -2.36
CA ALA A 38 15.00 -17.59 -3.08
C ALA A 38 13.95 -16.49 -3.37
N GLU A 39 14.27 -15.25 -3.06
CA GLU A 39 13.32 -14.14 -3.27
C GLU A 39 12.91 -14.00 -4.74
N SER A 40 13.82 -14.34 -5.67
CA SER A 40 13.55 -14.31 -7.11
C SER A 40 12.45 -15.27 -7.55
N GLU A 41 12.24 -16.37 -6.80
CA GLU A 41 11.26 -17.43 -7.07
C GLU A 41 9.96 -17.25 -6.28
N ALA A 42 9.93 -16.30 -5.36
CA ALA A 42 8.80 -16.11 -4.47
C ALA A 42 7.56 -15.56 -5.20
N THR A 43 6.42 -16.20 -4.97
CA THR A 43 5.10 -15.65 -5.32
C THR A 43 4.58 -14.84 -4.15
N TYR A 44 4.61 -13.53 -4.28
CA TYR A 44 4.15 -12.62 -3.22
C TYR A 44 2.64 -12.61 -3.10
N LEU A 45 2.18 -12.49 -1.87
CA LEU A 45 0.80 -12.16 -1.52
C LEU A 45 0.75 -10.75 -0.93
N PRO A 46 -0.41 -10.07 -0.97
CA PRO A 46 -0.58 -8.82 -0.23
C PRO A 46 -0.25 -9.01 1.24
N PRO A 47 0.41 -8.03 1.89
CA PRO A 47 0.86 -8.16 3.28
C PRO A 47 -0.27 -8.01 4.31
N CYS A 48 -1.51 -7.97 3.87
CA CYS A 48 -2.71 -7.95 4.71
C CYS A 48 -3.94 -8.36 3.89
N ASP A 49 -5.01 -8.75 4.59
CA ASP A 49 -6.34 -9.00 4.02
C ASP A 49 -7.29 -7.91 4.56
N PRO A 50 -7.34 -6.71 3.94
CA PRO A 50 -8.08 -5.59 4.50
C PRO A 50 -9.59 -5.74 4.31
N THR A 51 -10.36 -5.26 5.26
CA THR A 51 -11.81 -5.10 5.11
C THR A 51 -12.17 -3.78 4.41
N LYS A 52 -11.24 -2.83 4.35
CA LYS A 52 -11.36 -1.56 3.63
C LYS A 52 -9.97 -0.99 3.32
N ILE A 53 -9.90 -0.22 2.24
CA ILE A 53 -8.71 0.53 1.84
C ILE A 53 -9.12 1.99 1.76
N LEU A 54 -8.60 2.81 2.68
CA LEU A 54 -8.87 4.24 2.73
C LEU A 54 -7.66 5.00 2.23
N CYS A 55 -7.87 5.90 1.29
CA CYS A 55 -6.82 6.74 0.72
C CYS A 55 -7.07 8.20 1.08
N VAL A 56 -6.00 8.92 1.40
CA VAL A 56 -6.05 10.37 1.64
C VAL A 56 -5.91 11.07 0.29
N HIS A 57 -6.91 11.86 -0.07
CA HIS A 57 -6.88 12.62 -1.32
C HIS A 57 -5.98 13.85 -1.19
N LEU A 58 -5.14 14.10 -2.21
CA LEU A 58 -4.17 15.22 -2.25
C LEU A 58 -3.28 15.30 -0.99
N ASN A 59 -2.72 14.16 -0.61
CA ASN A 59 -1.90 14.04 0.60
C ASN A 59 -0.54 14.78 0.52
N TYR A 60 -0.01 14.98 -0.70
CA TYR A 60 1.26 15.66 -0.92
C TYR A 60 1.05 17.13 -1.36
N PRO A 61 1.64 18.11 -0.64
CA PRO A 61 1.53 19.53 -1.02
C PRO A 61 1.99 19.80 -2.46
N SER A 62 3.05 19.12 -2.92
CA SER A 62 3.54 19.24 -4.29
C SER A 62 2.48 18.86 -5.33
N ARG A 63 1.65 17.88 -5.03
CA ARG A 63 0.58 17.45 -5.93
C ARG A 63 -0.56 18.47 -6.00
N ALA A 64 -0.89 19.11 -4.89
CA ALA A 64 -1.86 20.20 -4.86
C ALA A 64 -1.38 21.40 -5.72
N ILE A 65 -0.09 21.73 -5.64
CA ILE A 65 0.54 22.77 -6.46
C ILE A 65 0.47 22.40 -7.95
N GLU A 66 0.81 21.16 -8.31
CA GLU A 66 0.76 20.66 -9.70
C GLU A 66 -0.65 20.78 -10.29
N PHE A 67 -1.69 20.49 -9.52
CA PHE A 67 -3.07 20.63 -9.96
C PHE A 67 -3.64 22.04 -9.84
N GLY A 68 -2.90 23.00 -9.29
CA GLY A 68 -3.36 24.36 -9.08
C GLY A 68 -4.55 24.46 -8.11
N VAL A 69 -4.65 23.52 -7.14
CA VAL A 69 -5.73 23.50 -6.15
C VAL A 69 -5.20 23.79 -4.76
N ALA A 70 -6.02 24.44 -3.94
CA ALA A 70 -5.69 24.66 -2.53
C ALA A 70 -5.90 23.36 -1.73
N MET A 71 -4.98 23.06 -0.83
CA MET A 71 -5.21 22.02 0.17
C MET A 71 -6.31 22.48 1.14
N GLY A 72 -7.28 21.59 1.38
CA GLY A 72 -8.31 21.85 2.38
C GLY A 72 -7.77 21.92 3.81
N ALA A 73 -8.48 22.58 4.71
CA ALA A 73 -8.13 22.63 6.13
C ALA A 73 -8.23 21.24 6.82
N THR A 74 -9.00 20.34 6.24
CA THR A 74 -9.15 18.96 6.71
C THR A 74 -8.87 17.99 5.57
N PRO A 75 -8.29 16.81 5.85
CA PRO A 75 -8.08 15.80 4.83
C PRO A 75 -9.41 15.31 4.25
N THR A 76 -9.39 15.02 2.96
CA THR A 76 -10.48 14.32 2.27
C THR A 76 -10.06 12.90 1.95
N TYR A 77 -11.03 12.01 1.82
CA TYR A 77 -10.77 10.58 1.68
C TYR A 77 -11.57 9.99 0.53
N PHE A 78 -11.03 8.96 -0.07
CA PHE A 78 -11.79 8.04 -0.93
C PHE A 78 -11.47 6.60 -0.52
N GLN A 79 -12.27 5.67 -0.98
CA GLN A 79 -12.12 4.26 -0.68
C GLN A 79 -11.88 3.49 -1.97
N LYS A 80 -10.88 2.59 -1.94
CA LYS A 80 -10.74 1.55 -2.95
C LYS A 80 -11.46 0.29 -2.48
N PRO A 81 -12.14 -0.45 -3.37
CA PRO A 81 -12.67 -1.77 -3.02
C PRO A 81 -11.53 -2.72 -2.67
N THR A 82 -11.80 -3.73 -1.85
CA THR A 82 -10.78 -4.70 -1.45
C THR A 82 -10.25 -5.54 -2.61
N THR A 83 -11.03 -5.69 -3.68
CA THR A 83 -10.58 -6.33 -4.95
C THR A 83 -9.48 -5.54 -5.66
N ALA A 84 -9.29 -4.26 -5.33
CA ALA A 84 -8.18 -3.47 -5.85
C ALA A 84 -6.83 -3.89 -5.23
N MET A 85 -6.81 -4.62 -4.09
CA MET A 85 -5.56 -5.06 -3.47
C MET A 85 -4.77 -5.96 -4.43
N ASN A 86 -3.46 -5.70 -4.50
CA ASN A 86 -2.52 -6.47 -5.28
C ASN A 86 -1.22 -6.65 -4.47
N SER A 87 -0.39 -7.57 -4.87
CA SER A 87 0.88 -7.88 -4.22
C SER A 87 2.06 -7.17 -4.89
N HIS A 88 3.20 -7.20 -4.21
CA HIS A 88 4.50 -6.97 -4.84
C HIS A 88 4.71 -7.91 -6.02
N ARG A 89 5.19 -7.41 -7.15
CA ARG A 89 5.31 -8.13 -8.44
C ARG A 89 3.98 -8.67 -8.99
N GLY A 90 2.85 -8.29 -8.40
CA GLY A 90 1.53 -8.68 -8.90
C GLY A 90 1.25 -8.05 -10.27
N MET A 91 0.58 -8.81 -11.13
CA MET A 91 0.21 -8.33 -12.46
C MET A 91 -0.85 -7.21 -12.33
N LEU A 92 -0.65 -6.13 -13.06
CA LEU A 92 -1.59 -5.04 -13.17
C LEU A 92 -2.15 -5.02 -14.59
N LEU A 93 -3.46 -5.24 -14.72
CA LEU A 93 -4.13 -5.26 -16.02
C LEU A 93 -4.60 -3.85 -16.39
N ARG A 94 -3.96 -3.26 -17.38
CA ARG A 94 -4.41 -1.98 -17.95
C ARG A 94 -5.70 -2.21 -18.74
N PRO A 95 -6.79 -1.46 -18.46
CA PRO A 95 -7.99 -1.52 -19.29
C PRO A 95 -7.69 -1.18 -20.75
N ALA A 96 -8.38 -1.84 -21.68
CA ALA A 96 -8.11 -1.70 -23.12
C ALA A 96 -8.33 -0.27 -23.65
N ASP A 97 -9.28 0.44 -23.04
CA ASP A 97 -9.64 1.83 -23.36
C ASP A 97 -8.88 2.88 -22.54
N CYS A 98 -8.03 2.45 -21.59
CA CYS A 98 -7.24 3.35 -20.77
C CYS A 98 -6.08 3.95 -21.59
N GLN A 99 -6.06 5.26 -21.76
CA GLN A 99 -4.97 6.01 -22.38
C GLN A 99 -4.00 6.55 -21.32
N TYR A 100 -4.51 6.89 -20.15
CA TYR A 100 -3.73 7.48 -19.06
C TYR A 100 -3.80 6.63 -17.79
N LEU A 101 -2.98 5.58 -17.75
CA LEU A 101 -2.73 4.82 -16.52
C LEU A 101 -1.74 5.60 -15.65
N ASN A 102 -2.18 6.09 -14.50
CA ASN A 102 -1.38 6.84 -13.56
C ASN A 102 -0.87 5.96 -12.44
N TYR A 103 0.33 6.23 -11.97
CA TYR A 103 0.94 5.62 -10.79
C TYR A 103 1.20 6.67 -9.72
N GLU A 104 1.07 6.29 -8.46
CA GLU A 104 1.29 7.18 -7.32
C GLU A 104 1.99 6.39 -6.22
N GLY A 105 3.29 6.66 -6.01
CA GLY A 105 4.07 6.03 -4.93
C GLY A 105 3.62 6.56 -3.58
N GLU A 106 3.20 5.66 -2.71
CA GLU A 106 2.53 5.95 -1.45
C GLU A 106 3.10 5.12 -0.31
N ILE A 107 2.71 5.46 0.92
CA ILE A 107 2.95 4.68 2.11
C ILE A 107 1.60 4.16 2.62
N ALA A 108 1.46 2.84 2.70
CA ALA A 108 0.35 2.21 3.38
C ALA A 108 0.64 2.07 4.87
N ALA A 109 -0.24 2.60 5.71
CA ALA A 109 -0.27 2.31 7.14
C ALA A 109 -1.18 1.11 7.37
N ILE A 110 -0.62 0.00 7.81
CA ILE A 110 -1.36 -1.25 8.03
C ILE A 110 -1.95 -1.24 9.43
N ILE A 111 -3.28 -1.25 9.52
CA ILE A 111 -3.99 -1.29 10.80
C ILE A 111 -3.91 -2.70 11.38
N GLY A 112 -3.32 -2.84 12.56
CA GLY A 112 -3.09 -4.13 13.23
C GLY A 112 -4.12 -4.49 14.29
N LYS A 113 -4.92 -3.52 14.74
CA LYS A 113 -5.95 -3.73 15.78
C LYS A 113 -7.22 -2.98 15.43
N PRO A 114 -8.41 -3.49 15.75
CA PRO A 114 -9.64 -2.72 15.63
C PRO A 114 -9.53 -1.40 16.41
N MET A 115 -9.88 -0.28 15.75
CA MET A 115 -9.87 1.03 16.38
C MET A 115 -11.12 1.84 16.04
N ARG A 116 -11.62 2.57 17.02
CA ARG A 116 -12.74 3.49 16.87
C ARG A 116 -12.66 4.57 17.93
N ASN A 117 -12.79 5.84 17.54
CA ASN A 117 -12.78 6.99 18.44
C ASN A 117 -11.56 7.01 19.39
N ILE A 118 -10.40 6.60 18.89
CA ILE A 118 -9.15 6.66 19.64
C ILE A 118 -8.58 8.07 19.59
N ALA A 119 -7.80 8.44 20.60
CA ALA A 119 -7.06 9.71 20.58
C ALA A 119 -5.95 9.69 19.52
N PRO A 120 -5.66 10.80 18.84
CA PRO A 120 -4.61 10.86 17.81
C PRO A 120 -3.24 10.36 18.28
N GLU A 121 -2.87 10.66 19.52
CA GLU A 121 -1.62 10.24 20.15
C GLU A 121 -1.48 8.74 20.33
N ASP A 122 -2.61 8.02 20.44
CA ASP A 122 -2.64 6.56 20.62
C ASP A 122 -2.56 5.80 19.28
N THR A 123 -2.74 6.49 18.14
CA THR A 123 -2.87 5.88 16.81
C THR A 123 -1.73 4.92 16.49
N TRP A 124 -0.49 5.29 16.81
CA TRP A 124 0.69 4.48 16.51
C TRP A 124 0.68 3.09 17.16
N SER A 125 -0.01 2.94 18.28
CA SER A 125 -0.13 1.67 18.98
C SER A 125 -1.10 0.68 18.32
N TYR A 126 -1.90 1.16 17.37
CA TYR A 126 -2.88 0.36 16.62
C TYR A 126 -2.36 -0.10 15.27
N LEU A 127 -1.23 0.43 14.80
CA LEU A 127 -0.64 0.02 13.53
C LEU A 127 0.18 -1.27 13.69
N ALA A 128 0.10 -2.14 12.69
CA ALA A 128 1.00 -3.28 12.54
C ALA A 128 2.36 -2.83 11.99
N GLY A 129 2.36 -1.88 11.05
CA GLY A 129 3.55 -1.37 10.40
C GLY A 129 3.20 -0.55 9.17
N PHE A 130 4.20 -0.36 8.33
CA PHE A 130 4.11 0.40 7.09
C PHE A 130 4.59 -0.45 5.91
N ALA A 131 4.04 -0.19 4.74
CA ALA A 131 4.47 -0.81 3.49
C ALA A 131 4.49 0.22 2.36
N PRO A 132 5.38 0.12 1.37
CA PRO A 132 5.22 0.82 0.12
C PRO A 132 3.92 0.42 -0.56
N ALA A 133 3.28 1.37 -1.22
CA ALA A 133 2.06 1.14 -1.98
C ALA A 133 2.08 1.92 -3.29
N ASN A 134 1.25 1.51 -4.23
CA ASN A 134 1.01 2.25 -5.45
C ASN A 134 -0.50 2.48 -5.63
N ASP A 135 -0.92 3.74 -5.55
CA ASP A 135 -2.32 4.11 -5.78
C ASP A 135 -2.57 4.31 -7.28
N VAL A 136 -2.66 3.18 -7.99
CA VAL A 136 -2.87 3.17 -9.44
C VAL A 136 -4.24 3.72 -9.80
N GLY A 137 -4.31 4.46 -10.90
CA GLY A 137 -5.57 5.04 -11.39
C GLY A 137 -5.64 5.13 -12.92
N CYS A 138 -6.83 4.90 -13.48
CA CYS A 138 -7.15 5.20 -14.86
C CYS A 138 -7.72 6.61 -14.93
N HIS A 139 -6.85 7.59 -15.23
CA HIS A 139 -7.19 9.00 -15.14
C HIS A 139 -8.11 9.48 -16.27
N ASP A 140 -8.32 8.68 -17.30
CA ASP A 140 -9.32 8.92 -18.35
C ASP A 140 -10.74 9.11 -17.78
N TYR A 141 -11.01 8.53 -16.61
CA TYR A 141 -12.34 8.60 -15.97
C TYR A 141 -12.50 9.73 -14.94
N ARG A 142 -11.47 10.57 -14.73
CA ARG A 142 -11.54 11.60 -13.67
C ARG A 142 -12.72 12.54 -13.82
N ASP A 143 -12.98 13.00 -15.04
CA ASP A 143 -14.04 13.99 -15.30
C ASP A 143 -15.44 13.36 -15.35
N THR A 144 -15.52 12.04 -15.55
CA THR A 144 -16.77 11.31 -15.68
C THR A 144 -17.18 10.55 -14.42
N ASP A 145 -16.28 10.37 -13.48
CA ASP A 145 -16.54 9.64 -12.21
C ASP A 145 -17.19 10.54 -11.13
N ALA A 146 -17.53 11.75 -11.49
CA ALA A 146 -18.27 12.73 -10.66
C ALA A 146 -17.77 12.83 -9.21
N GLY A 147 -16.45 12.75 -9.01
CA GLY A 147 -15.80 12.79 -7.69
C GLY A 147 -15.85 11.50 -6.88
N GLY A 148 -16.49 10.44 -7.39
CA GLY A 148 -16.60 9.15 -6.70
C GLY A 148 -15.31 8.36 -6.64
N MET A 149 -14.39 8.59 -7.56
CA MET A 149 -13.08 7.94 -7.71
C MET A 149 -13.12 6.42 -7.91
N LEU A 150 -14.29 5.80 -7.93
CA LEU A 150 -14.42 4.35 -8.02
C LEU A 150 -13.91 3.80 -9.37
N ARG A 151 -14.30 4.41 -10.49
CA ARG A 151 -13.82 4.01 -11.82
C ARG A 151 -12.35 4.38 -12.02
N VAL A 152 -11.92 5.51 -11.45
CA VAL A 152 -10.54 5.98 -11.55
C VAL A 152 -9.59 5.06 -10.77
N LYS A 153 -9.93 4.73 -9.52
CA LYS A 153 -9.00 4.13 -8.55
C LYS A 153 -9.37 2.71 -8.10
N GLY A 154 -10.59 2.24 -8.40
CA GLY A 154 -11.16 1.04 -7.80
C GLY A 154 -11.11 -0.23 -8.65
N MET A 155 -10.39 -0.23 -9.76
CA MET A 155 -10.27 -1.43 -10.60
C MET A 155 -9.48 -2.53 -9.88
N ASP A 156 -9.75 -3.77 -10.23
CA ASP A 156 -9.09 -4.94 -9.67
C ASP A 156 -7.57 -4.85 -9.83
N GLY A 157 -6.85 -5.10 -8.74
CA GLY A 157 -5.39 -5.04 -8.71
C GLY A 157 -4.77 -3.64 -8.70
N PHE A 158 -5.55 -2.55 -8.66
CA PHE A 158 -5.05 -1.16 -8.72
C PHE A 158 -4.50 -0.63 -7.39
N CYS A 159 -4.18 -1.51 -6.44
CA CYS A 159 -3.54 -1.17 -5.18
C CYS A 159 -2.43 -2.18 -4.82
N PRO A 160 -1.32 -2.23 -5.58
CA PRO A 160 -0.16 -3.02 -5.16
C PRO A 160 0.39 -2.50 -3.83
N VAL A 161 0.59 -3.42 -2.87
CA VAL A 161 1.18 -3.15 -1.56
C VAL A 161 2.25 -4.20 -1.29
N GLY A 162 3.41 -3.77 -0.83
CA GLY A 162 4.51 -4.70 -0.51
C GLY A 162 5.89 -4.17 -0.92
N PRO A 163 6.95 -4.98 -0.76
CA PRO A 163 6.97 -6.43 -0.57
C PRO A 163 6.51 -6.91 0.80
N GLY A 164 6.66 -6.12 1.84
CA GLY A 164 6.34 -6.52 3.21
C GLY A 164 5.86 -5.38 4.08
N VAL A 165 5.61 -5.70 5.32
CA VAL A 165 5.29 -4.75 6.40
C VAL A 165 6.53 -4.54 7.24
N VAL A 166 6.87 -3.28 7.50
CA VAL A 166 8.01 -2.88 8.33
C VAL A 166 7.51 -2.12 9.56
N ARG A 167 8.08 -2.43 10.72
CA ARG A 167 7.93 -1.66 11.96
C ARG A 167 9.29 -1.30 12.55
N GLY A 168 9.32 -0.52 13.62
CA GLY A 168 10.58 -0.04 14.21
C GLY A 168 11.28 0.99 13.33
N VAL A 169 10.51 1.76 12.54
CA VAL A 169 11.01 2.84 11.69
C VAL A 169 10.22 4.12 11.92
N ASP A 170 10.90 5.23 12.08
CA ASP A 170 10.20 6.52 12.12
C ASP A 170 9.81 6.95 10.70
N ILE A 171 8.58 6.63 10.34
CA ILE A 171 8.05 6.91 9.01
C ILE A 171 8.02 8.41 8.68
N ARG A 172 7.96 9.29 9.69
CA ARG A 172 7.95 10.75 9.53
C ARG A 172 9.27 11.29 8.95
N GLN A 173 10.36 10.50 9.07
CA GLN A 173 11.69 10.82 8.54
C GLN A 173 12.01 10.03 7.26
N SER A 174 11.08 9.23 6.79
CA SER A 174 11.28 8.37 5.62
C SER A 174 10.99 9.13 4.32
N THR A 175 11.58 8.67 3.23
CA THR A 175 11.35 9.21 1.89
C THR A 175 10.77 8.14 0.98
N VAL A 176 9.70 8.47 0.26
CA VAL A 176 9.18 7.64 -0.83
C VAL A 176 9.82 8.09 -2.14
N ARG A 177 10.32 7.14 -2.91
CA ARG A 177 10.81 7.35 -4.27
C ARG A 177 10.13 6.37 -5.21
N THR A 178 9.65 6.89 -6.33
CA THR A 178 9.03 6.08 -7.39
C THR A 178 9.93 6.11 -8.62
N TYR A 179 10.16 4.96 -9.20
CA TYR A 179 10.95 4.80 -10.43
C TYR A 179 10.05 4.19 -11.50
N LEU A 180 10.13 4.74 -12.71
CA LEU A 180 9.44 4.23 -13.88
C LEU A 180 10.48 3.93 -14.95
N ASN A 181 10.69 2.63 -15.23
CA ASN A 181 11.59 2.04 -16.28
C ASN A 181 13.05 2.50 -16.25
#